data_64e68e0e3b0f7ac0a0fb62e78231bbd4
#
_entry.id   64e68e0e3b0f7ac0a0fb62e78231bbd4
#
_cell.length_a   1.000
_cell.length_b   1.000
_cell.length_c   1.000
_cell.angle_alpha   90.00
_cell.angle_beta   90.00
_cell.angle_gamma   90.00
#
_symmetry.space_group_name_H-M   'P 1'
#
loop_
_entity.id
_entity.type
_entity.pdbx_description
1 polymer ?
#
loop_
_entity_poly.entity_id
_entity_poly.type
_entity_poly.pdbx_seq_one_letter_code
_entity_poly.pdbx_strand_id
1 'polypeptide(L)'
;RKASPKQKAALRVLIQDTCLQCHGNMGQRQKAIDTHAASGQCEPFLRADANIVPFPYTDQSWPHQAQAASYAGLARDGISCSSCHHLALNEEAERYADAPWNTCIKQKQKSLNPTFSGLAATFTGSFPLGSPETLNGPFPDPLTKPMQNSLRVIPEHNSAISTSELCASCHTIHLPVLDREQPESQCLPQTDPPDPFRCFPKRYEQTTYPEWAFSAYRTGLLGKEKLPGGPGATPKSCQQCHMPSVDSEGKPLVSKIASIEEYSNYPQTDYRLPAADIDLPQRSGYAQHQLVGLNLFLIEMAQQFPDIFGIRSQDPGLGGMNVPPLQVTENIITQTAAEQTVELTLTPSWDAASNTLSAEVLIDNLVGHRFPSGVGFRRAFVEFQVLDAAGKVLWASGRSNEQGVLIDAEGKPLAGEFWWKQDCSARLPNAWQPHFEEITRQDQAQIYQELITNAQGQLTTSFLSINGHPKDNRLQPHGFLPEAERIAIAAALGDRTPVIPGPGFPMDQNMAIAVSPEGEAARDPDYQNGSGKDRLRYVVKGLTEKPARVTAQMYYQA
;
A
#
# COMPACT_ATOMS: atom_id res chain seq x y z
N ARG A 1 17.02 8.95 -22.51
CA ARG A 1 16.12 9.74 -23.38
C ARG A 1 16.06 11.19 -22.90
N LYS A 2 16.18 12.19 -23.76
CA LYS A 2 16.05 13.59 -23.35
C LYS A 2 14.54 13.88 -23.19
N ALA A 3 14.11 14.14 -21.95
CA ALA A 3 12.73 14.55 -21.69
C ALA A 3 12.42 15.91 -22.34
N SER A 4 11.20 16.09 -22.86
CA SER A 4 10.71 17.36 -23.36
C SER A 4 10.68 18.43 -22.25
N PRO A 5 10.67 19.72 -22.55
CA PRO A 5 10.52 20.76 -21.52
C PRO A 5 9.29 20.57 -20.63
N LYS A 6 8.17 20.15 -21.22
CA LYS A 6 6.91 19.88 -20.54
C LYS A 6 7.02 18.67 -19.59
N GLN A 7 7.66 17.58 -20.04
CA GLN A 7 7.96 16.42 -19.21
C GLN A 7 8.88 16.78 -18.04
N LYS A 8 9.90 17.62 -18.25
CA LYS A 8 10.80 18.06 -17.17
C LYS A 8 10.07 18.89 -16.11
N ALA A 9 9.18 19.77 -16.52
CA ALA A 9 8.37 20.56 -15.59
C ALA A 9 7.42 19.65 -14.78
N ALA A 10 6.71 18.74 -15.46
CA ALA A 10 5.83 17.77 -14.82
C ALA A 10 6.59 16.86 -13.83
N LEU A 11 7.75 16.33 -14.23
CA LEU A 11 8.61 15.53 -13.35
C LEU A 11 9.02 16.28 -12.08
N ARG A 12 9.36 17.56 -12.22
CA ARG A 12 9.77 18.36 -11.05
C ARG A 12 8.64 18.49 -10.03
N VAL A 13 7.43 18.80 -10.47
CA VAL A 13 6.26 18.91 -9.61
C VAL A 13 5.88 17.55 -9.04
N LEU A 14 5.74 16.54 -9.90
CA LEU A 14 5.29 15.21 -9.51
C LEU A 14 6.19 14.59 -8.44
N ILE A 15 7.48 14.43 -8.72
CA ILE A 15 8.38 13.72 -7.81
C ILE A 15 8.61 14.50 -6.51
N GLN A 16 8.68 15.83 -6.58
CA GLN A 16 9.04 16.64 -5.42
C GLN A 16 7.86 17.10 -4.57
N ASP A 17 6.67 17.17 -5.13
CA ASP A 17 5.50 17.66 -4.42
C ASP A 17 4.42 16.57 -4.25
N THR A 18 4.03 15.91 -5.33
CA THR A 18 2.93 14.94 -5.29
C THR A 18 3.26 13.73 -4.41
N CYS A 19 4.48 13.18 -4.49
CA CYS A 19 4.86 12.05 -3.62
C CYS A 19 4.83 12.45 -2.13
N LEU A 20 5.18 13.70 -1.82
CA LEU A 20 5.17 14.20 -0.45
C LEU A 20 3.76 14.53 0.09
N GLN A 21 2.72 14.44 -0.72
CA GLN A 21 1.34 14.49 -0.21
C GLN A 21 1.02 13.32 0.74
N CYS A 22 1.69 12.19 0.57
CA CYS A 22 1.62 11.05 1.47
C CYS A 22 2.88 10.95 2.34
N HIS A 23 4.07 10.93 1.72
CA HIS A 23 5.33 10.63 2.41
C HIS A 23 5.94 11.79 3.22
N GLY A 24 5.44 13.00 3.09
CA GLY A 24 5.87 14.18 3.85
C GLY A 24 4.71 15.14 4.09
N ASN A 25 3.56 14.57 4.33
CA ASN A 25 2.25 15.19 4.33
C ASN A 25 2.19 16.51 5.13
N MET A 26 2.62 16.51 6.38
CA MET A 26 2.49 17.67 7.27
C MET A 26 3.27 18.88 6.77
N GLY A 27 4.53 18.70 6.39
CA GLY A 27 5.36 19.80 5.88
C GLY A 27 4.90 20.33 4.53
N GLN A 28 4.51 19.42 3.64
CA GLN A 28 3.97 19.76 2.33
C GLN A 28 2.69 20.61 2.45
N ARG A 29 1.77 20.21 3.32
CA ARG A 29 0.50 20.91 3.54
C ARG A 29 0.67 22.23 4.24
N GLN A 30 1.46 22.27 5.31
CA GLN A 30 1.68 23.50 6.07
C GLN A 30 2.31 24.57 5.18
N LYS A 31 3.33 24.21 4.37
CA LYS A 31 3.90 25.17 3.41
C LYS A 31 2.85 25.70 2.44
N ALA A 32 2.04 24.82 1.84
CA ALA A 32 1.01 25.23 0.89
C ALA A 32 -0.04 26.17 1.52
N ILE A 33 -0.46 25.90 2.75
CA ILE A 33 -1.41 26.73 3.50
C ILE A 33 -0.80 28.12 3.77
N ASP A 34 0.41 28.19 4.31
CA ASP A 34 1.06 29.43 4.70
C ASP A 34 1.40 30.30 3.49
N THR A 35 1.89 29.70 2.39
CA THR A 35 2.20 30.44 1.17
C THR A 35 0.94 30.97 0.49
N HIS A 36 -0.15 30.22 0.52
CA HIS A 36 -1.43 30.68 0.04
C HIS A 36 -1.96 31.84 0.90
N ALA A 37 -1.89 31.76 2.21
CA ALA A 37 -2.31 32.82 3.11
C ALA A 37 -1.49 34.13 2.91
N ALA A 38 -0.18 33.98 2.62
CA ALA A 38 0.71 35.13 2.45
C ALA A 38 0.64 35.77 1.06
N SER A 39 0.43 34.99 0.00
CA SER A 39 0.57 35.46 -1.39
C SER A 39 -0.61 35.12 -2.31
N GLY A 40 -1.57 34.32 -1.86
CA GLY A 40 -2.63 33.74 -2.69
C GLY A 40 -2.16 32.60 -3.60
N GLN A 41 -0.90 32.16 -3.50
CA GLN A 41 -0.32 31.12 -4.35
C GLN A 41 -0.01 29.85 -3.56
N CYS A 42 -0.42 28.69 -4.09
CA CYS A 42 -0.09 27.39 -3.51
C CYS A 42 1.30 26.95 -4.00
N GLU A 43 2.34 27.25 -3.25
CA GLU A 43 3.69 26.86 -3.64
C GLU A 43 3.92 25.35 -3.44
N PRO A 44 4.55 24.66 -4.40
CA PRO A 44 4.88 23.25 -4.27
C PRO A 44 5.96 23.04 -3.21
N PHE A 45 5.94 21.87 -2.57
CA PHE A 45 6.99 21.41 -1.67
C PHE A 45 8.07 20.69 -2.47
N LEU A 46 9.27 21.26 -2.53
CA LEU A 46 10.36 20.75 -3.34
C LEU A 46 11.40 20.04 -2.48
N ARG A 47 12.27 19.25 -3.12
CA ARG A 47 13.41 18.62 -2.44
C ARG A 47 14.29 19.63 -1.68
N ALA A 48 14.42 20.83 -2.21
CA ALA A 48 15.16 21.89 -1.54
C ALA A 48 14.56 22.26 -0.18
N ASP A 49 13.22 22.26 -0.07
CA ASP A 49 12.53 22.53 1.20
C ASP A 49 12.80 21.42 2.23
N ALA A 50 12.74 20.16 1.81
CA ALA A 50 13.03 19.02 2.69
C ALA A 50 14.50 18.99 3.15
N ASN A 51 15.42 19.50 2.34
CA ASN A 51 16.86 19.49 2.61
C ASN A 51 17.36 20.70 3.42
N ILE A 52 16.51 21.65 3.76
CA ILE A 52 16.88 22.77 4.63
C ILE A 52 17.35 22.25 6.00
N VAL A 53 16.76 21.17 6.49
CA VAL A 53 17.26 20.43 7.64
C VAL A 53 18.19 19.33 7.14
N PRO A 54 19.49 19.36 7.44
CA PRO A 54 20.42 18.34 6.98
C PRO A 54 20.06 16.96 7.52
N PHE A 55 20.39 15.93 6.73
CA PHE A 55 20.15 14.55 7.11
C PHE A 55 21.47 13.75 7.13
N PRO A 56 21.74 12.97 8.17
CA PRO A 56 20.98 12.86 9.43
C PRO A 56 21.03 14.16 10.22
N TYR A 57 19.90 14.59 10.77
CA TYR A 57 19.89 15.81 11.56
C TYR A 57 20.26 15.54 13.01
N THR A 58 21.08 16.42 13.56
CA THR A 58 21.44 16.47 14.98
C THR A 58 20.82 17.72 15.62
N ASP A 59 20.75 17.76 16.93
CA ASP A 59 20.24 18.94 17.63
C ASP A 59 21.06 20.22 17.33
N GLN A 60 22.34 20.04 17.02
CA GLN A 60 23.23 21.14 16.63
C GLN A 60 22.98 21.66 15.20
N SER A 61 22.45 20.81 14.32
CA SER A 61 22.14 21.15 12.93
C SER A 61 20.72 21.67 12.71
N TRP A 62 19.90 21.69 13.76
CA TRP A 62 18.52 22.17 13.68
C TRP A 62 18.48 23.70 13.70
N PRO A 63 18.07 24.36 12.61
CA PRO A 63 17.89 25.79 12.58
C PRO A 63 16.57 26.16 13.28
N HIS A 64 16.60 26.33 14.58
CA HIS A 64 15.44 26.53 15.46
C HIS A 64 14.53 27.74 15.13
N GLN A 65 14.88 28.57 14.15
CA GLN A 65 14.22 29.85 13.94
C GLN A 65 13.65 30.11 12.55
N ALA A 66 13.87 29.22 11.58
CA ALA A 66 13.36 29.43 10.23
C ALA A 66 12.08 28.65 10.01
N GLN A 67 11.00 29.31 9.58
CA GLN A 67 9.73 28.69 9.19
C GLN A 67 9.93 27.57 8.14
N ALA A 68 10.83 27.77 7.19
CA ALA A 68 11.20 26.76 6.21
C ALA A 68 11.79 25.50 6.84
N ALA A 69 12.54 25.61 7.94
CA ALA A 69 13.04 24.44 8.68
C ALA A 69 11.92 23.69 9.39
N SER A 70 10.87 24.38 9.83
CA SER A 70 9.67 23.74 10.41
C SER A 70 8.97 22.88 9.38
N TYR A 71 8.82 23.32 8.13
CA TYR A 71 8.24 22.50 7.07
C TYR A 71 9.06 21.24 6.78
N ALA A 72 10.39 21.37 6.73
CA ALA A 72 11.27 20.23 6.53
C ALA A 72 11.19 19.23 7.68
N GLY A 73 11.14 19.69 8.93
CA GLY A 73 10.93 18.87 10.11
C GLY A 73 9.61 18.12 10.08
N LEU A 74 8.52 18.83 9.83
CA LEU A 74 7.18 18.23 9.68
C LEU A 74 7.11 17.20 8.54
N ALA A 75 7.79 17.46 7.41
CA ALA A 75 7.81 16.51 6.29
C ALA A 75 8.58 15.23 6.62
N ARG A 76 9.62 15.29 7.44
CA ARG A 76 10.40 14.12 7.87
C ARG A 76 9.67 13.26 8.89
N ASP A 77 8.63 13.76 9.50
CA ASP A 77 7.73 13.01 10.38
C ASP A 77 6.84 12.02 9.59
N GLY A 78 6.86 12.12 8.26
CA GLY A 78 6.12 11.22 7.38
C GLY A 78 4.61 11.38 7.53
N ILE A 79 3.91 10.26 7.78
CA ILE A 79 2.48 10.25 8.09
C ILE A 79 2.32 10.22 9.61
N SER A 80 2.18 11.41 10.19
CA SER A 80 2.01 11.57 11.64
C SER A 80 0.56 11.29 12.08
N CYS A 81 0.34 11.22 13.40
CA CYS A 81 -1.00 11.11 13.99
C CYS A 81 -1.96 12.18 13.44
N SER A 82 -1.49 13.42 13.33
CA SER A 82 -2.27 14.54 12.81
C SER A 82 -2.74 14.33 11.37
N SER A 83 -1.99 13.63 10.54
CA SER A 83 -2.38 13.39 9.15
C SER A 83 -3.71 12.62 9.06
N CYS A 84 -3.88 11.56 9.86
CA CYS A 84 -5.10 10.77 9.89
C CYS A 84 -6.19 11.42 10.74
N HIS A 85 -5.84 11.96 11.90
CA HIS A 85 -6.81 12.50 12.85
C HIS A 85 -7.37 13.88 12.48
N HIS A 86 -6.82 14.56 11.45
CA HIS A 86 -7.41 15.76 10.82
C HIS A 86 -7.99 15.49 9.42
N LEU A 87 -7.90 14.27 8.91
CA LEU A 87 -8.45 13.95 7.59
C LEU A 87 -9.97 14.04 7.64
N ALA A 88 -10.56 14.89 6.78
CA ALA A 88 -12.00 15.08 6.69
C ALA A 88 -12.60 14.09 5.68
N LEU A 89 -13.64 13.38 6.09
CA LEU A 89 -14.41 12.45 5.25
C LEU A 89 -15.90 12.75 5.36
N ASN A 90 -16.67 12.31 4.36
CA ASN A 90 -18.12 12.40 4.34
C ASN A 90 -18.62 13.82 4.61
N GLU A 91 -19.54 14.00 5.55
CA GLU A 91 -20.13 15.30 5.91
C GLU A 91 -19.09 16.32 6.40
N GLU A 92 -18.02 15.86 7.03
CA GLU A 92 -16.92 16.73 7.46
C GLU A 92 -16.15 17.30 6.24
N ALA A 93 -15.91 16.47 5.22
CA ALA A 93 -15.28 16.92 3.99
C ALA A 93 -16.13 17.97 3.26
N GLU A 94 -17.46 17.83 3.28
CA GLU A 94 -18.39 18.81 2.74
C GLU A 94 -18.37 20.11 3.57
N ARG A 95 -18.40 19.98 4.90
CA ARG A 95 -18.37 21.12 5.85
C ARG A 95 -17.16 22.00 5.65
N TYR A 96 -15.99 21.40 5.48
CA TYR A 96 -14.72 22.11 5.35
C TYR A 96 -14.22 22.26 3.91
N ALA A 97 -15.07 21.91 2.94
CA ALA A 97 -14.73 21.99 1.52
C ALA A 97 -14.21 23.38 1.10
N ASP A 98 -14.77 24.45 1.62
CA ASP A 98 -14.40 25.84 1.29
C ASP A 98 -13.52 26.50 2.36
N ALA A 99 -13.03 25.73 3.32
CA ALA A 99 -12.13 26.25 4.32
C ALA A 99 -10.81 26.78 3.68
N PRO A 100 -10.26 27.92 4.15
CA PRO A 100 -9.07 28.52 3.55
C PRO A 100 -7.88 27.56 3.47
N TRP A 101 -7.70 26.70 4.46
CA TRP A 101 -6.61 25.69 4.50
C TRP A 101 -6.81 24.54 3.51
N ASN A 102 -7.99 24.39 2.90
CA ASN A 102 -8.27 23.39 1.87
C ASN A 102 -8.18 23.93 0.44
N THR A 103 -7.93 25.23 0.24
CA THR A 103 -7.86 25.84 -1.10
C THR A 103 -6.82 25.17 -1.98
N CYS A 104 -5.62 24.94 -1.47
CA CYS A 104 -4.54 24.30 -2.23
C CYS A 104 -4.82 22.82 -2.52
N ILE A 105 -5.48 22.11 -1.61
CA ILE A 105 -5.91 20.73 -1.85
C ILE A 105 -6.95 20.67 -2.97
N LYS A 106 -7.93 21.57 -3.00
CA LYS A 106 -8.89 21.64 -4.11
C LYS A 106 -8.23 21.89 -5.46
N GLN A 107 -7.21 22.75 -5.50
CA GLN A 107 -6.45 22.97 -6.73
C GLN A 107 -5.72 21.69 -7.16
N LYS A 108 -5.13 20.95 -6.23
CA LYS A 108 -4.48 19.64 -6.51
C LYS A 108 -5.48 18.60 -6.98
N GLN A 109 -6.64 18.48 -6.36
CA GLN A 109 -7.71 17.59 -6.82
C GLN A 109 -8.08 17.86 -8.28
N LYS A 110 -8.21 19.14 -8.68
CA LYS A 110 -8.50 19.53 -10.06
C LYS A 110 -7.39 19.15 -11.04
N SER A 111 -6.12 19.18 -10.63
CA SER A 111 -5.00 18.88 -11.51
C SER A 111 -4.64 17.37 -11.53
N LEU A 112 -4.67 16.71 -10.37
CA LEU A 112 -4.33 15.28 -10.28
C LEU A 112 -5.51 14.38 -10.66
N ASN A 113 -6.71 14.75 -10.23
CA ASN A 113 -7.92 13.94 -10.34
C ASN A 113 -9.07 14.70 -11.02
N PRO A 114 -8.89 15.31 -12.20
CA PRO A 114 -9.85 16.23 -12.82
C PRO A 114 -11.17 15.58 -13.20
N THR A 115 -11.20 14.27 -13.40
CA THR A 115 -12.37 13.47 -13.80
C THR A 115 -13.05 12.81 -12.61
N PHE A 116 -12.51 12.96 -11.41
CA PHE A 116 -12.99 12.31 -10.19
C PHE A 116 -13.84 13.24 -9.34
N SER A 117 -14.70 12.63 -8.53
CA SER A 117 -15.55 13.30 -7.54
C SER A 117 -15.62 12.46 -6.26
N GLY A 118 -16.28 12.97 -5.21
CA GLY A 118 -16.44 12.23 -3.97
C GLY A 118 -15.12 11.73 -3.39
N LEU A 119 -15.09 10.47 -2.95
CA LEU A 119 -13.89 9.85 -2.39
C LEU A 119 -12.75 9.76 -3.41
N ALA A 120 -13.04 9.44 -4.67
CA ALA A 120 -12.01 9.31 -5.69
C ALA A 120 -11.24 10.63 -5.92
N ALA A 121 -11.85 11.79 -5.73
CA ALA A 121 -11.16 13.07 -5.81
C ALA A 121 -10.04 13.22 -4.78
N THR A 122 -10.07 12.46 -3.68
CA THR A 122 -9.05 12.50 -2.63
C THR A 122 -7.84 11.61 -2.92
N PHE A 123 -7.89 10.78 -3.95
CA PHE A 123 -6.79 9.87 -4.30
C PHE A 123 -5.47 10.60 -4.54
N THR A 124 -4.37 9.88 -4.48
CA THR A 124 -3.01 10.44 -4.58
C THR A 124 -2.71 11.43 -3.45
N GLY A 125 -3.28 11.19 -2.25
CA GLY A 125 -3.07 12.01 -1.06
C GLY A 125 -3.75 13.36 -1.06
N SER A 126 -4.75 13.58 -1.95
CA SER A 126 -5.43 14.87 -2.10
C SER A 126 -6.66 15.03 -1.18
N PHE A 127 -6.61 14.51 0.02
CA PHE A 127 -7.71 14.59 1.00
C PHE A 127 -7.83 15.98 1.65
N PRO A 128 -9.05 16.47 1.91
CA PRO A 128 -9.27 17.69 2.67
C PRO A 128 -8.97 17.49 4.16
N LEU A 129 -8.69 18.58 4.87
CA LEU A 129 -8.51 18.61 6.32
C LEU A 129 -9.77 19.16 7.00
N GLY A 130 -10.10 18.60 8.15
CA GLY A 130 -11.07 19.11 9.10
C GLY A 130 -10.60 20.39 9.81
N SER A 131 -11.23 20.72 10.92
CA SER A 131 -10.83 21.87 11.73
C SER A 131 -9.41 21.68 12.30
N PRO A 132 -8.55 22.70 12.25
CA PRO A 132 -7.23 22.64 12.88
C PRO A 132 -7.28 22.57 14.41
N GLU A 133 -8.43 22.88 15.01
CA GLU A 133 -8.62 22.86 16.46
C GLU A 133 -9.16 21.53 16.99
N THR A 134 -9.51 20.57 16.10
CA THR A 134 -10.10 19.30 16.49
C THR A 134 -9.28 18.11 16.02
N LEU A 135 -9.30 17.01 16.78
CA LEU A 135 -8.74 15.73 16.39
C LEU A 135 -9.85 14.67 16.41
N ASN A 136 -10.08 14.07 15.25
CA ASN A 136 -11.07 13.02 15.07
C ASN A 136 -10.66 11.73 15.78
N GLY A 137 -11.57 11.09 16.49
CA GLY A 137 -11.35 9.82 17.17
C GLY A 137 -12.58 8.90 17.14
N PRO A 138 -12.40 7.59 17.40
CA PRO A 138 -13.47 6.62 17.27
C PRO A 138 -14.42 6.57 18.50
N PHE A 139 -14.05 7.17 19.62
CA PHE A 139 -14.81 7.08 20.85
C PHE A 139 -15.88 8.17 20.93
N PRO A 140 -17.14 7.81 21.27
CA PRO A 140 -18.27 8.77 21.26
C PRO A 140 -18.21 9.79 22.41
N ASP A 141 -17.41 9.53 23.43
CA ASP A 141 -17.30 10.35 24.65
C ASP A 141 -15.82 10.70 24.96
N PRO A 142 -15.12 11.44 24.08
CA PRO A 142 -13.71 11.73 24.28
C PRO A 142 -13.48 12.64 25.50
N LEU A 143 -12.36 12.39 26.21
CA LEU A 143 -11.90 13.26 27.30
C LEU A 143 -11.21 14.49 26.73
N THR A 144 -11.94 15.59 26.61
CA THR A 144 -11.47 16.80 25.89
C THR A 144 -10.41 17.58 26.65
N LYS A 145 -10.54 17.70 27.96
CA LYS A 145 -9.71 18.61 28.79
C LYS A 145 -8.20 18.33 28.77
N PRO A 146 -7.72 17.07 28.83
CA PRO A 146 -6.28 16.82 28.80
C PRO A 146 -5.61 17.36 27.53
N MET A 147 -6.18 17.07 26.36
CA MET A 147 -5.62 17.53 25.09
C MET A 147 -5.84 19.02 24.86
N GLN A 148 -7.00 19.54 25.23
CA GLN A 148 -7.29 20.97 25.13
C GLN A 148 -6.31 21.82 25.96
N ASN A 149 -5.99 21.36 27.17
CA ASN A 149 -5.09 22.10 28.06
C ASN A 149 -3.62 21.98 27.65
N SER A 150 -3.18 20.84 27.13
CA SER A 150 -1.78 20.59 26.78
C SER A 150 -1.44 20.97 25.34
N LEU A 151 -2.32 20.67 24.38
CA LEU A 151 -2.07 20.81 22.94
C LEU A 151 -2.99 21.84 22.27
N ARG A 152 -3.98 22.37 22.99
CA ARG A 152 -5.02 23.27 22.48
C ARG A 152 -5.87 22.67 21.36
N VAL A 153 -5.95 21.34 21.29
CA VAL A 153 -6.82 20.64 20.36
C VAL A 153 -7.92 19.90 21.12
N ILE A 154 -9.07 19.78 20.50
CA ILE A 154 -10.25 19.16 21.09
C ILE A 154 -10.48 17.82 20.40
N PRO A 155 -10.37 16.69 21.10
CA PRO A 155 -10.76 15.41 20.52
C PRO A 155 -12.27 15.36 20.32
N GLU A 156 -12.70 14.99 19.12
CA GLU A 156 -14.10 14.83 18.72
C GLU A 156 -14.37 13.42 18.21
N HIS A 157 -15.59 12.95 18.40
CA HIS A 157 -16.01 11.68 17.84
C HIS A 157 -16.30 11.84 16.34
N ASN A 158 -15.64 11.02 15.53
CA ASN A 158 -15.95 10.88 14.12
C ASN A 158 -15.82 9.40 13.70
N SER A 159 -16.94 8.76 13.37
CA SER A 159 -16.96 7.35 12.98
C SER A 159 -16.19 7.07 11.68
N ALA A 160 -15.98 8.08 10.82
CA ALA A 160 -15.26 7.93 9.57
C ALA A 160 -13.79 7.51 9.76
N ILE A 161 -13.18 7.82 10.93
CA ILE A 161 -11.79 7.40 11.21
C ILE A 161 -11.63 5.88 11.30
N SER A 162 -12.71 5.15 11.57
CA SER A 162 -12.74 3.69 11.64
C SER A 162 -13.15 3.02 10.33
N THR A 163 -13.31 3.78 9.25
CA THR A 163 -13.69 3.25 7.93
C THR A 163 -12.49 3.13 7.01
N SER A 164 -12.53 2.17 6.09
CA SER A 164 -11.44 1.93 5.12
C SER A 164 -11.20 3.12 4.18
N GLU A 165 -12.18 4.00 4.01
CA GLU A 165 -12.10 5.22 3.23
C GLU A 165 -11.01 6.18 3.75
N LEU A 166 -10.69 6.13 5.05
CA LEU A 166 -9.56 6.85 5.62
C LEU A 166 -8.24 6.51 4.91
N CYS A 167 -8.05 5.23 4.56
CA CYS A 167 -6.83 4.74 3.93
C CYS A 167 -6.81 4.98 2.42
N ALA A 168 -7.98 5.16 1.80
CA ALA A 168 -8.17 5.23 0.35
C ALA A 168 -7.32 6.30 -0.32
N SER A 169 -7.22 7.47 0.28
CA SER A 169 -6.51 8.63 -0.29
C SER A 169 -5.03 8.37 -0.56
N CYS A 170 -4.36 7.63 0.32
CA CYS A 170 -2.94 7.30 0.21
C CYS A 170 -2.70 5.91 -0.39
N HIS A 171 -3.68 5.00 -0.31
CA HIS A 171 -3.57 3.65 -0.86
C HIS A 171 -4.32 3.45 -2.19
N THR A 172 -4.51 4.57 -2.90
CA THR A 172 -4.95 4.64 -4.31
C THR A 172 -4.18 5.77 -4.99
N ILE A 173 -3.19 5.40 -5.80
CA ILE A 173 -2.28 6.36 -6.43
C ILE A 173 -2.53 6.38 -7.94
N HIS A 174 -2.94 7.52 -8.45
CA HIS A 174 -3.27 7.76 -9.85
C HIS A 174 -2.31 8.82 -10.42
N LEU A 175 -1.39 8.40 -11.29
CA LEU A 175 -0.24 9.20 -11.74
C LEU A 175 -0.19 9.38 -13.25
N PRO A 176 0.36 10.51 -13.74
CA PRO A 176 0.55 10.73 -15.17
C PRO A 176 1.66 9.85 -15.76
N VAL A 177 1.42 9.32 -16.96
CA VAL A 177 2.38 8.54 -17.76
C VAL A 177 3.24 9.49 -18.56
N LEU A 178 4.43 9.82 -18.06
CA LEU A 178 5.24 10.93 -18.59
C LEU A 178 6.00 10.61 -19.89
N ASP A 179 6.07 9.36 -20.31
CA ASP A 179 6.68 8.96 -21.60
C ASP A 179 5.66 8.90 -22.74
N ARG A 180 4.38 9.26 -22.50
CA ARG A 180 3.29 9.24 -23.46
C ARG A 180 2.52 10.57 -23.50
N GLU A 181 3.22 11.67 -23.78
CA GLU A 181 2.57 12.96 -23.96
C GLU A 181 1.65 12.95 -25.19
N GLN A 182 0.40 13.36 -25.02
CA GLN A 182 -0.61 13.43 -26.07
C GLN A 182 -0.51 14.75 -26.86
N PRO A 183 -0.92 14.76 -28.14
CA PRO A 183 -1.11 15.99 -28.91
C PRO A 183 -2.07 16.96 -28.21
N GLU A 184 -1.88 18.26 -28.41
CA GLU A 184 -2.72 19.30 -27.78
C GLU A 184 -4.23 19.09 -27.98
N SER A 185 -4.62 18.56 -29.16
CA SER A 185 -6.02 18.25 -29.50
C SER A 185 -6.65 17.14 -28.64
N GLN A 186 -5.83 16.34 -27.94
CA GLN A 186 -6.25 15.23 -27.07
C GLN A 186 -6.02 15.55 -25.59
N CYS A 187 -5.46 16.72 -25.28
CA CYS A 187 -5.25 17.11 -23.89
C CYS A 187 -6.58 17.41 -23.20
N LEU A 188 -6.64 17.17 -21.89
CA LEU A 188 -7.76 17.65 -21.07
C LEU A 188 -7.88 19.18 -21.16
N PRO A 189 -9.06 19.76 -20.91
CA PRO A 189 -9.24 21.20 -20.89
C PRO A 189 -8.26 21.87 -19.91
N GLN A 190 -7.86 23.10 -20.24
CA GLN A 190 -7.02 23.90 -19.35
C GLN A 190 -7.82 24.27 -18.09
N THR A 191 -7.17 24.12 -16.93
CA THR A 191 -7.72 24.51 -15.62
C THR A 191 -7.07 25.82 -15.13
N ASP A 192 -7.66 26.40 -14.10
CA ASP A 192 -7.08 27.51 -13.34
C ASP A 192 -6.92 27.05 -11.87
N PRO A 193 -5.70 26.96 -11.34
CA PRO A 193 -4.40 27.14 -12.02
C PRO A 193 -4.12 26.09 -13.12
N PRO A 194 -3.20 26.37 -14.05
CA PRO A 194 -2.88 25.46 -15.16
C PRO A 194 -2.42 24.08 -14.68
N ASP A 195 -3.06 23.01 -15.21
CA ASP A 195 -2.65 21.64 -14.94
C ASP A 195 -1.45 21.25 -15.81
N PRO A 196 -0.28 20.97 -15.21
CA PRO A 196 0.90 20.54 -15.97
C PRO A 196 0.76 19.14 -16.54
N PHE A 197 -0.21 18.36 -16.10
CA PHE A 197 -0.41 16.96 -16.48
C PHE A 197 -1.54 16.75 -17.50
N ARG A 198 -2.25 17.78 -17.90
CA ARG A 198 -3.44 17.69 -18.76
C ARG A 198 -3.23 16.97 -20.11
N CYS A 199 -1.98 16.84 -20.58
CA CYS A 199 -1.65 16.15 -21.82
C CYS A 199 -1.00 14.77 -21.57
N PHE A 200 -0.96 14.31 -20.35
CA PHE A 200 -0.42 13.00 -19.98
C PHE A 200 -1.56 12.09 -19.53
N PRO A 201 -1.73 10.91 -20.17
CA PRO A 201 -2.66 9.90 -19.67
C PRO A 201 -2.30 9.50 -18.23
N LYS A 202 -3.29 9.13 -17.43
CA LYS A 202 -3.05 8.71 -16.04
C LYS A 202 -3.32 7.22 -15.86
N ARG A 203 -2.52 6.59 -15.01
CA ARG A 203 -2.62 5.18 -14.63
C ARG A 203 -2.45 5.02 -13.13
N TYR A 204 -3.02 3.95 -12.62
CA TYR A 204 -2.87 3.59 -11.22
C TYR A 204 -1.49 2.97 -10.97
N GLU A 205 -0.76 3.52 -10.03
CA GLU A 205 0.49 2.97 -9.50
C GLU A 205 0.20 2.04 -8.33
N GLN A 206 -0.82 2.37 -7.54
CA GLN A 206 -1.24 1.59 -6.39
C GLN A 206 -2.76 1.52 -6.34
N THR A 207 -3.28 0.31 -6.08
CA THR A 207 -4.72 -0.01 -6.10
C THR A 207 -5.18 -0.77 -4.86
N THR A 208 -4.44 -0.72 -3.75
CA THR A 208 -4.75 -1.53 -2.55
C THR A 208 -6.17 -1.27 -2.02
N TYR A 209 -6.63 0.00 -1.99
CA TYR A 209 -8.01 0.29 -1.58
C TYR A 209 -9.06 -0.21 -2.60
N PRO A 210 -8.96 0.06 -3.91
CA PRO A 210 -9.87 -0.55 -4.89
C PRO A 210 -9.91 -2.07 -4.85
N GLU A 211 -8.77 -2.74 -4.67
CA GLU A 211 -8.70 -4.20 -4.52
C GLU A 211 -9.57 -4.69 -3.37
N TRP A 212 -9.48 -4.02 -2.21
CA TRP A 212 -10.34 -4.28 -1.06
C TRP A 212 -11.81 -3.89 -1.32
N ALA A 213 -12.05 -2.73 -1.90
CA ALA A 213 -13.41 -2.24 -2.14
C ALA A 213 -14.22 -3.13 -3.07
N PHE A 214 -13.56 -3.86 -3.95
CA PHE A 214 -14.18 -4.80 -4.89
C PHE A 214 -14.20 -6.26 -4.40
N SER A 215 -14.02 -6.49 -3.10
CA SER A 215 -13.97 -7.82 -2.49
C SER A 215 -15.07 -8.04 -1.45
N ALA A 216 -15.20 -9.29 -0.98
CA ALA A 216 -16.08 -9.64 0.13
C ALA A 216 -15.64 -9.06 1.47
N TYR A 217 -14.43 -8.54 1.58
CA TYR A 217 -13.92 -7.90 2.81
C TYR A 217 -14.49 -6.51 3.06
N ARG A 218 -15.06 -5.86 2.06
CA ARG A 218 -15.67 -4.53 2.23
C ARG A 218 -16.75 -4.55 3.29
N THR A 219 -16.59 -3.72 4.32
CA THR A 219 -17.46 -3.65 5.50
C THR A 219 -18.48 -2.53 5.46
N GLY A 220 -18.31 -1.59 4.56
CA GLY A 220 -19.11 -0.36 4.57
C GLY A 220 -20.01 -0.19 3.37
N LEU A 221 -20.83 0.83 3.50
CA LEU A 221 -21.57 1.46 2.41
C LEU A 221 -20.97 2.84 2.23
N LEU A 222 -20.73 3.22 0.99
CA LEU A 222 -20.36 4.59 0.70
C LEU A 222 -21.63 5.42 0.54
N GLY A 223 -21.81 6.44 1.36
CA GLY A 223 -23.03 7.22 1.38
C GLY A 223 -24.24 6.44 1.89
N LYS A 224 -25.43 6.75 1.35
CA LYS A 224 -26.71 6.13 1.77
C LYS A 224 -27.13 4.95 0.89
N GLU A 225 -26.41 4.69 -0.18
CA GLU A 225 -26.77 3.64 -1.14
C GLU A 225 -26.04 2.33 -0.85
N LYS A 226 -26.77 1.24 -1.02
CA LYS A 226 -26.21 -0.09 -0.92
C LYS A 226 -25.41 -0.41 -2.19
N LEU A 227 -24.11 -0.59 -2.05
CA LEU A 227 -23.25 -0.96 -3.16
C LEU A 227 -23.44 -2.43 -3.57
N PRO A 228 -23.30 -2.76 -4.87
CA PRO A 228 -23.36 -4.15 -5.32
C PRO A 228 -22.25 -4.99 -4.66
N GLY A 229 -22.48 -6.29 -4.60
CA GLY A 229 -21.56 -7.25 -4.02
C GLY A 229 -21.48 -7.21 -2.49
N GLY A 230 -21.72 -6.23 -1.80
CA GLY A 230 -21.80 -6.11 -0.34
C GLY A 230 -20.81 -6.96 0.46
N PRO A 231 -20.78 -6.87 1.79
CA PRO A 231 -19.86 -7.64 2.59
C PRO A 231 -20.16 -9.14 2.51
N GLY A 232 -19.09 -9.94 2.35
CA GLY A 232 -19.13 -11.39 2.40
C GLY A 232 -19.35 -11.92 3.82
N ALA A 233 -19.06 -13.20 4.02
CA ALA A 233 -19.27 -13.87 5.30
C ALA A 233 -18.44 -13.28 6.45
N THR A 234 -17.26 -12.72 6.14
CA THR A 234 -16.34 -12.17 7.15
C THR A 234 -15.82 -10.81 6.70
N PRO A 235 -16.66 -9.76 6.70
CA PRO A 235 -16.23 -8.44 6.29
C PRO A 235 -15.23 -7.86 7.32
N LYS A 236 -14.17 -7.22 6.81
CA LYS A 236 -13.15 -6.56 7.63
C LYS A 236 -12.69 -5.25 6.99
N SER A 237 -12.61 -4.19 7.78
CA SER A 237 -11.99 -2.94 7.35
C SER A 237 -10.47 -3.05 7.33
N CYS A 238 -9.80 -2.08 6.69
CA CYS A 238 -8.35 -1.93 6.74
C CYS A 238 -7.85 -1.89 8.19
N GLN A 239 -8.53 -1.11 9.04
CA GLN A 239 -8.16 -0.97 10.45
C GLN A 239 -8.26 -2.28 11.22
N GLN A 240 -9.25 -3.13 10.95
CA GLN A 240 -9.41 -4.39 11.67
C GLN A 240 -8.25 -5.39 11.43
N CYS A 241 -7.52 -5.25 10.32
CA CYS A 241 -6.34 -6.03 10.05
C CYS A 241 -5.05 -5.28 10.42
N HIS A 242 -4.92 -4.01 10.02
CA HIS A 242 -3.69 -3.23 10.18
C HIS A 242 -3.60 -2.47 11.50
N MET A 243 -4.71 -2.37 12.24
CA MET A 243 -4.82 -1.72 13.55
C MET A 243 -5.68 -2.58 14.48
N PRO A 244 -5.19 -3.79 14.87
CA PRO A 244 -6.01 -4.73 15.64
C PRO A 244 -6.47 -4.13 16.96
N SER A 245 -7.73 -4.38 17.31
CA SER A 245 -8.35 -3.97 18.55
C SER A 245 -8.66 -5.14 19.48
N VAL A 246 -8.15 -6.32 19.12
CA VAL A 246 -8.24 -7.55 19.90
C VAL A 246 -6.85 -8.18 20.02
N ASP A 247 -6.64 -8.97 21.05
CA ASP A 247 -5.42 -9.79 21.20
C ASP A 247 -5.48 -11.07 20.35
N SER A 248 -4.46 -11.91 20.47
CA SER A 248 -4.37 -13.19 19.75
C SER A 248 -5.47 -14.20 20.09
N GLU A 249 -6.16 -14.01 21.22
CA GLU A 249 -7.28 -14.84 21.66
C GLU A 249 -8.65 -14.25 21.24
N GLY A 250 -8.65 -13.11 20.53
CA GLY A 250 -9.85 -12.40 20.10
C GLY A 250 -10.51 -11.56 21.20
N LYS A 251 -9.86 -11.38 22.35
CA LYS A 251 -10.35 -10.55 23.43
C LYS A 251 -10.08 -9.08 23.15
N PRO A 252 -11.07 -8.20 23.34
CA PRO A 252 -10.88 -6.76 23.11
C PRO A 252 -9.75 -6.18 23.96
N LEU A 253 -8.87 -5.43 23.32
CA LEU A 253 -7.85 -4.65 24.00
C LEU A 253 -8.48 -3.54 24.82
N VAL A 254 -7.97 -3.32 26.02
CA VAL A 254 -8.44 -2.31 26.94
C VAL A 254 -7.32 -1.35 27.27
N SER A 255 -7.58 -0.06 27.19
CA SER A 255 -6.62 0.99 27.51
C SER A 255 -7.27 2.16 28.25
N LYS A 256 -6.47 2.88 29.01
CA LYS A 256 -6.83 4.14 29.68
C LYS A 256 -6.57 5.33 28.75
N ILE A 257 -7.14 5.28 27.54
CA ILE A 257 -6.91 6.28 26.48
C ILE A 257 -7.19 7.69 27.00
N ALA A 258 -6.31 8.62 26.64
CA ALA A 258 -6.32 10.02 27.07
C ALA A 258 -6.24 10.19 28.61
N SER A 259 -5.76 9.17 29.29
CA SER A 259 -5.50 9.17 30.73
C SER A 259 -4.02 8.88 30.98
N ILE A 260 -3.57 9.19 32.17
CA ILE A 260 -2.22 8.87 32.60
C ILE A 260 -2.21 7.43 33.09
N GLU A 261 -1.53 6.55 32.36
CA GLU A 261 -1.48 5.13 32.71
C GLU A 261 -0.50 4.84 33.85
N GLU A 262 0.62 5.57 33.89
CA GLU A 262 1.65 5.38 34.91
C GLU A 262 1.63 6.48 35.96
N TYR A 263 0.71 6.37 36.84
CA TYR A 263 0.56 7.28 37.97
C TYR A 263 1.82 7.37 38.85
N SER A 264 2.56 6.29 38.98
CA SER A 264 3.81 6.22 39.75
C SER A 264 4.92 7.15 39.21
N ASN A 265 4.89 7.48 37.93
CA ASN A 265 5.88 8.34 37.28
C ASN A 265 5.62 9.83 37.46
N TYR A 266 4.50 10.19 38.10
CA TYR A 266 4.21 11.60 38.37
C TYR A 266 5.08 12.16 39.47
N PRO A 267 5.52 13.43 39.35
CA PRO A 267 6.25 14.09 40.41
C PRO A 267 5.49 14.04 41.74
N GLN A 268 6.21 13.76 42.79
CA GLN A 268 5.63 13.83 44.15
C GLN A 268 5.35 15.31 44.49
N THR A 269 4.12 15.63 44.80
CA THR A 269 3.70 16.96 45.22
C THR A 269 2.73 16.86 46.39
N ASP A 270 2.68 17.90 47.21
CA ASP A 270 1.77 17.93 48.37
C ASP A 270 0.28 17.92 47.97
N TYR A 271 -0.02 18.27 46.73
CA TYR A 271 -1.38 18.32 46.16
C TYR A 271 -1.75 17.11 45.33
N ARG A 272 -0.89 16.10 45.27
CA ARG A 272 -1.14 14.87 44.54
C ARG A 272 -2.28 14.07 45.20
N LEU A 273 -3.27 13.71 44.38
CA LEU A 273 -4.33 12.81 44.87
C LEU A 273 -3.75 11.42 45.18
N PRO A 274 -4.26 10.75 46.22
CA PRO A 274 -3.98 9.33 46.42
C PRO A 274 -4.37 8.49 45.21
N ALA A 275 -3.62 7.43 44.93
CA ALA A 275 -3.92 6.55 43.79
C ALA A 275 -5.35 5.95 43.85
N ALA A 276 -5.88 5.73 45.06
CA ALA A 276 -7.23 5.25 45.24
C ALA A 276 -8.34 6.24 44.86
N ASP A 277 -7.99 7.54 44.79
CA ASP A 277 -8.94 8.61 44.46
C ASP A 277 -8.90 8.97 42.97
N ILE A 278 -8.06 8.28 42.20
CA ILE A 278 -7.92 8.51 40.76
C ILE A 278 -8.63 7.41 39.98
N ASP A 279 -9.84 7.70 39.53
CA ASP A 279 -10.59 6.85 38.63
C ASP A 279 -10.30 7.21 37.20
N LEU A 280 -9.47 6.38 36.53
CA LEU A 280 -9.11 6.55 35.11
C LEU A 280 -10.04 5.68 34.28
N PRO A 281 -10.86 6.28 33.40
CA PRO A 281 -11.75 5.52 32.55
C PRO A 281 -11.01 4.57 31.64
N GLN A 282 -11.45 3.33 31.58
CA GLN A 282 -10.95 2.31 30.65
C GLN A 282 -11.87 2.23 29.44
N ARG A 283 -11.26 2.11 28.26
CA ARG A 283 -11.96 1.96 26.99
C ARG A 283 -11.59 0.62 26.36
N SER A 284 -12.60 -0.12 25.99
CA SER A 284 -12.46 -1.38 25.26
C SER A 284 -12.39 -1.12 23.75
N GLY A 285 -11.70 -1.99 23.02
CA GLY A 285 -11.55 -1.87 21.58
C GLY A 285 -10.51 -0.84 21.16
N TYR A 286 -9.49 -0.61 21.98
CA TYR A 286 -8.34 0.20 21.63
C TYR A 286 -7.62 -0.38 20.41
N ALA A 287 -7.45 0.41 19.35
CA ALA A 287 -6.76 -0.01 18.14
C ALA A 287 -5.26 0.23 18.25
N GLN A 288 -4.47 -0.83 18.13
CA GLN A 288 -3.01 -0.73 18.02
C GLN A 288 -2.62 -0.23 16.63
N HIS A 289 -1.86 0.85 16.55
CA HIS A 289 -1.41 1.44 15.29
C HIS A 289 -0.19 0.68 14.72
N GLN A 290 -0.36 -0.61 14.43
CA GLN A 290 0.72 -1.43 13.89
C GLN A 290 1.09 -0.99 12.48
N LEU A 291 0.10 -0.84 11.59
CA LEU A 291 0.22 -0.33 10.21
C LEU A 291 1.34 -1.01 9.40
N VAL A 292 1.55 -2.30 9.67
CA VAL A 292 2.63 -3.07 9.03
C VAL A 292 2.24 -3.57 7.65
N GLY A 293 3.24 -3.67 6.77
CA GLY A 293 3.21 -4.39 5.51
C GLY A 293 4.50 -5.22 5.38
N LEU A 294 4.62 -6.05 4.35
CA LEU A 294 5.77 -6.94 4.17
C LEU A 294 7.04 -6.19 3.67
N ASN A 295 7.47 -5.18 4.40
CA ASN A 295 8.64 -4.36 4.07
C ASN A 295 9.85 -4.67 4.98
N LEU A 296 10.13 -5.95 5.21
CA LEU A 296 11.20 -6.40 6.10
C LEU A 296 12.55 -5.79 5.73
N PHE A 297 12.88 -5.73 4.43
CA PHE A 297 14.13 -5.13 3.95
C PHE A 297 14.36 -3.69 4.43
N LEU A 298 13.32 -2.85 4.39
CA LEU A 298 13.43 -1.46 4.85
C LEU A 298 13.56 -1.35 6.37
N ILE A 299 12.90 -2.24 7.12
CA ILE A 299 13.03 -2.30 8.58
C ILE A 299 14.43 -2.73 8.97
N GLU A 300 14.98 -3.76 8.32
CA GLU A 300 16.35 -4.22 8.51
C GLU A 300 17.38 -3.13 8.19
N MET A 301 17.23 -2.44 7.07
CA MET A 301 18.08 -1.29 6.73
C MET A 301 18.02 -0.20 7.81
N ALA A 302 16.84 0.11 8.32
CA ALA A 302 16.66 1.12 9.36
C ALA A 302 17.31 0.69 10.69
N GLN A 303 17.27 -0.60 11.03
CA GLN A 303 17.96 -1.14 12.21
C GLN A 303 19.48 -1.14 12.06
N GLN A 304 19.98 -1.51 10.86
CA GLN A 304 21.43 -1.61 10.60
C GLN A 304 22.08 -0.23 10.43
N PHE A 305 21.36 0.76 9.92
CA PHE A 305 21.86 2.10 9.60
C PHE A 305 21.03 3.22 10.25
N PRO A 306 20.77 3.16 11.56
CA PRO A 306 19.85 4.11 12.22
C PRO A 306 20.28 5.57 12.07
N ASP A 307 21.58 5.83 12.16
CA ASP A 307 22.13 7.20 12.05
C ASP A 307 21.94 7.78 10.63
N ILE A 308 22.06 6.93 9.60
CA ILE A 308 21.85 7.35 8.21
C ILE A 308 20.39 7.69 7.96
N PHE A 309 19.47 6.90 8.51
CA PHE A 309 18.03 7.11 8.35
C PHE A 309 17.43 8.07 9.39
N GLY A 310 18.23 8.54 10.35
CA GLY A 310 17.76 9.42 11.43
C GLY A 310 16.77 8.74 12.37
N ILE A 311 16.90 7.42 12.55
CA ILE A 311 16.03 6.63 13.43
C ILE A 311 16.41 6.92 14.88
N ARG A 312 15.45 7.45 15.64
CA ARG A 312 15.63 7.80 17.07
C ARG A 312 15.02 6.77 18.02
N SER A 313 14.17 5.90 17.52
CA SER A 313 13.37 4.94 18.29
C SER A 313 14.08 3.59 18.49
N GLN A 314 15.36 3.61 18.84
CA GLN A 314 16.08 2.37 19.19
C GLN A 314 16.16 2.10 20.69
N ASP A 315 15.69 3.02 21.51
CA ASP A 315 15.65 2.83 22.96
C ASP A 315 14.62 1.73 23.29
N PRO A 316 15.05 0.63 23.90
CA PRO A 316 14.14 -0.46 24.32
C PRO A 316 13.04 0.01 25.28
N GLY A 317 13.31 1.08 26.07
CA GLY A 317 12.34 1.68 26.97
C GLY A 317 11.12 2.27 26.27
N LEU A 318 11.27 2.70 25.01
CA LEU A 318 10.15 3.23 24.20
C LEU A 318 9.24 2.13 23.66
N GLY A 319 9.73 0.90 23.53
CA GLY A 319 8.95 -0.24 23.05
C GLY A 319 8.07 -0.91 24.13
N GLY A 320 8.20 -0.51 25.39
CA GLY A 320 7.40 -1.04 26.51
C GLY A 320 7.69 -2.50 26.89
N MET A 321 8.61 -3.19 26.21
CA MET A 321 8.94 -4.59 26.43
C MET A 321 10.45 -4.88 26.50
N ASN A 322 11.28 -3.87 26.72
CA ASN A 322 12.75 -3.97 26.65
C ASN A 322 13.26 -4.47 25.29
N VAL A 323 12.47 -4.29 24.23
CA VAL A 323 12.83 -4.64 22.84
C VAL A 323 12.76 -3.36 22.02
N PRO A 324 13.73 -3.08 21.14
CA PRO A 324 13.68 -1.91 20.27
C PRO A 324 12.39 -1.89 19.42
N PRO A 325 11.73 -0.75 19.23
CA PRO A 325 10.47 -0.66 18.48
C PRO A 325 10.52 -1.24 17.06
N LEU A 326 11.63 -1.07 16.33
CA LEU A 326 11.78 -1.65 15.00
C LEU A 326 11.85 -3.18 15.03
N GLN A 327 12.45 -3.77 16.07
CA GLN A 327 12.46 -5.21 16.26
C GLN A 327 11.04 -5.75 16.57
N VAL A 328 10.24 -5.01 17.33
CA VAL A 328 8.82 -5.35 17.55
C VAL A 328 8.08 -5.33 16.21
N THR A 329 8.31 -4.31 15.38
CA THR A 329 7.72 -4.21 14.04
C THR A 329 8.12 -5.38 13.15
N GLU A 330 9.40 -5.75 13.14
CA GLU A 330 9.92 -6.91 12.40
C GLU A 330 9.25 -8.22 12.83
N ASN A 331 9.12 -8.45 14.14
CA ASN A 331 8.45 -9.64 14.66
C ASN A 331 6.99 -9.70 14.21
N ILE A 332 6.26 -8.58 14.24
CA ILE A 332 4.87 -8.50 13.76
C ILE A 332 4.80 -8.80 12.26
N ILE A 333 5.71 -8.22 11.44
CA ILE A 333 5.77 -8.46 10.01
C ILE A 333 5.99 -9.94 9.72
N THR A 334 6.96 -10.56 10.38
CA THR A 334 7.32 -11.96 10.19
C THR A 334 6.18 -12.90 10.57
N GLN A 335 5.52 -12.64 11.71
CA GLN A 335 4.36 -13.40 12.14
C GLN A 335 3.18 -13.24 11.17
N THR A 336 2.88 -12.01 10.74
CA THR A 336 1.81 -11.74 9.78
C THR A 336 2.06 -12.44 8.44
N ALA A 337 3.32 -12.43 7.97
CA ALA A 337 3.71 -13.14 6.76
C ALA A 337 3.47 -14.65 6.87
N ALA A 338 3.85 -15.24 8.00
CA ALA A 338 3.79 -16.69 8.20
C ALA A 338 2.36 -17.21 8.44
N GLU A 339 1.49 -16.43 9.10
CA GLU A 339 0.23 -16.94 9.66
C GLU A 339 -1.03 -16.31 9.04
N GLN A 340 -0.93 -15.12 8.44
CA GLN A 340 -2.11 -14.31 8.12
C GLN A 340 -2.15 -13.81 6.66
N THR A 341 -1.22 -14.24 5.82
CA THR A 341 -1.10 -13.69 4.47
C THR A 341 -1.59 -14.64 3.40
N VAL A 342 -1.06 -15.87 3.38
CA VAL A 342 -1.42 -16.90 2.39
C VAL A 342 -1.38 -18.27 3.07
N GLU A 343 -2.37 -19.11 2.79
CA GLU A 343 -2.37 -20.52 3.19
C GLU A 343 -2.09 -21.41 1.98
N LEU A 344 -1.25 -22.44 2.18
CA LEU A 344 -0.95 -23.44 1.16
C LEU A 344 -1.43 -24.82 1.62
N THR A 345 -2.29 -25.45 0.81
CA THR A 345 -2.69 -26.83 1.00
C THR A 345 -2.10 -27.70 -0.11
N LEU A 346 -1.27 -28.69 0.28
CA LEU A 346 -0.58 -29.58 -0.64
C LEU A 346 -1.22 -30.98 -0.61
N THR A 347 -1.65 -31.47 -1.78
CA THR A 347 -2.27 -32.80 -1.95
C THR A 347 -1.47 -33.61 -2.98
N PRO A 348 -0.46 -34.42 -2.57
CA PRO A 348 0.33 -35.24 -3.47
C PRO A 348 -0.32 -36.60 -3.74
N SER A 349 -0.16 -37.10 -4.96
CA SER A 349 -0.59 -38.43 -5.41
C SER A 349 0.52 -39.10 -6.21
N TRP A 350 0.84 -40.36 -5.90
CA TRP A 350 1.86 -41.15 -6.58
C TRP A 350 1.25 -42.27 -7.43
N ASP A 351 1.59 -42.27 -8.70
CA ASP A 351 1.28 -43.38 -9.61
C ASP A 351 2.54 -44.26 -9.81
N ALA A 352 2.54 -45.43 -9.19
CA ALA A 352 3.63 -46.40 -9.29
C ALA A 352 3.76 -47.02 -10.67
N ALA A 353 2.70 -47.08 -11.48
CA ALA A 353 2.75 -47.68 -12.80
C ALA A 353 3.48 -46.82 -13.82
N SER A 354 3.35 -45.49 -13.69
CA SER A 354 4.02 -44.51 -14.57
C SER A 354 5.21 -43.83 -13.92
N ASN A 355 5.54 -44.16 -12.67
CA ASN A 355 6.54 -43.43 -11.89
C ASN A 355 6.34 -41.89 -11.92
N THR A 356 5.09 -41.48 -11.74
CA THR A 356 4.68 -40.09 -11.84
C THR A 356 4.13 -39.60 -10.50
N LEU A 357 4.67 -38.47 -10.01
CA LEU A 357 4.07 -37.71 -8.94
C LEU A 357 3.16 -36.64 -9.54
N SER A 358 1.90 -36.64 -9.14
CA SER A 358 0.99 -35.50 -9.34
C SER A 358 0.73 -34.85 -7.98
N ALA A 359 0.81 -33.52 -7.89
CA ALA A 359 0.53 -32.81 -6.66
C ALA A 359 -0.30 -31.56 -6.97
N GLU A 360 -1.38 -31.35 -6.26
CA GLU A 360 -2.13 -30.12 -6.28
C GLU A 360 -1.66 -29.23 -5.11
N VAL A 361 -1.34 -27.98 -5.39
CA VAL A 361 -1.11 -26.91 -4.41
C VAL A 361 -2.25 -25.93 -4.52
N LEU A 362 -3.11 -25.92 -3.53
CA LEU A 362 -4.15 -24.89 -3.39
C LEU A 362 -3.55 -23.73 -2.61
N ILE A 363 -3.60 -22.55 -3.19
CA ILE A 363 -3.07 -21.31 -2.63
C ILE A 363 -4.28 -20.44 -2.28
N ASP A 364 -4.41 -20.06 -1.02
CA ASP A 364 -5.53 -19.30 -0.49
C ASP A 364 -5.07 -17.94 0.01
N ASN A 365 -5.62 -16.86 -0.56
CA ASN A 365 -5.30 -15.49 -0.16
C ASN A 365 -6.11 -15.10 1.08
N LEU A 366 -5.45 -14.93 2.22
CA LEU A 366 -6.09 -14.60 3.49
C LEU A 366 -6.25 -13.09 3.71
N VAL A 367 -5.68 -12.24 2.82
CA VAL A 367 -5.77 -10.78 2.97
C VAL A 367 -6.90 -10.17 2.15
N GLY A 368 -7.39 -9.02 2.58
CA GLY A 368 -8.54 -8.34 1.97
C GLY A 368 -8.25 -7.58 0.67
N HIS A 369 -7.06 -7.70 0.13
CA HIS A 369 -6.61 -7.08 -1.11
C HIS A 369 -5.79 -8.09 -1.91
N ARG A 370 -5.27 -7.73 -3.07
CA ARG A 370 -4.40 -8.60 -3.84
C ARG A 370 -3.12 -8.96 -3.08
N PHE A 371 -2.55 -10.10 -3.39
CA PHE A 371 -1.25 -10.49 -2.87
C PHE A 371 -0.32 -10.92 -4.02
N PRO A 372 0.87 -10.28 -4.14
CA PRO A 372 1.29 -9.04 -3.47
C PRO A 372 0.44 -7.83 -3.82
N SER A 373 0.40 -6.78 -2.98
CA SER A 373 -0.27 -5.51 -3.25
C SER A 373 0.69 -4.32 -3.11
N GLY A 374 0.25 -3.14 -3.52
CA GLY A 374 1.04 -1.92 -3.56
C GLY A 374 1.81 -1.79 -4.87
N VAL A 375 3.07 -1.34 -4.82
CA VAL A 375 3.87 -1.06 -6.01
C VAL A 375 4.21 -2.32 -6.81
N GLY A 376 4.18 -2.21 -8.14
CA GLY A 376 4.26 -3.33 -9.09
C GLY A 376 5.61 -4.04 -9.22
N PHE A 377 6.63 -3.72 -8.39
CA PHE A 377 7.88 -4.48 -8.38
C PHE A 377 7.92 -5.60 -7.32
N ARG A 378 6.87 -5.73 -6.51
CA ARG A 378 6.74 -6.79 -5.51
C ARG A 378 6.29 -8.08 -6.17
N ARG A 379 6.88 -9.22 -5.72
CA ARG A 379 6.48 -10.54 -6.20
C ARG A 379 6.43 -11.57 -5.08
N ALA A 380 5.60 -12.59 -5.28
CA ALA A 380 5.61 -13.80 -4.48
C ALA A 380 5.73 -15.01 -5.41
N PHE A 381 6.34 -16.09 -4.96
CA PHE A 381 6.50 -17.28 -5.78
C PHE A 381 6.42 -18.55 -4.96
N VAL A 382 6.05 -19.64 -5.62
CA VAL A 382 5.97 -20.98 -5.00
C VAL A 382 7.25 -21.74 -5.27
N GLU A 383 7.95 -22.15 -4.20
CA GLU A 383 8.96 -23.19 -4.27
C GLU A 383 8.31 -24.55 -3.99
N PHE A 384 8.45 -25.46 -4.92
CA PHE A 384 7.96 -26.84 -4.81
C PHE A 384 9.12 -27.81 -4.89
N GLN A 385 9.23 -28.74 -3.91
CA GLN A 385 10.32 -29.69 -3.84
C GLN A 385 9.82 -31.13 -3.64
N VAL A 386 10.47 -32.04 -4.32
CA VAL A 386 10.30 -33.50 -4.19
C VAL A 386 11.59 -34.07 -3.62
N LEU A 387 11.51 -34.77 -2.49
CA LEU A 387 12.67 -35.18 -1.69
C LEU A 387 12.67 -36.71 -1.50
N ASP A 388 13.88 -37.29 -1.47
CA ASP A 388 14.11 -38.67 -1.05
C ASP A 388 14.11 -38.82 0.49
N ALA A 389 14.33 -40.04 0.98
CA ALA A 389 14.34 -40.34 2.40
C ALA A 389 15.52 -39.70 3.15
N ALA A 390 16.59 -39.34 2.45
CA ALA A 390 17.76 -38.63 3.00
C ALA A 390 17.60 -37.11 2.98
N GLY A 391 16.49 -36.59 2.42
CA GLY A 391 16.23 -35.16 2.27
C GLY A 391 16.90 -34.54 1.04
N LYS A 392 17.45 -35.37 0.15
CA LYS A 392 18.03 -34.89 -1.12
C LYS A 392 16.91 -34.53 -2.09
N VAL A 393 17.07 -33.39 -2.75
CA VAL A 393 16.13 -32.92 -3.79
C VAL A 393 16.24 -33.80 -5.03
N LEU A 394 15.15 -34.47 -5.37
CA LEU A 394 14.97 -35.25 -6.60
C LEU A 394 14.47 -34.37 -7.75
N TRP A 395 13.60 -33.43 -7.44
CA TRP A 395 13.04 -32.48 -8.39
C TRP A 395 12.58 -31.22 -7.67
N ALA A 396 12.74 -30.06 -8.27
CA ALA A 396 12.25 -28.81 -7.70
C ALA A 396 11.97 -27.75 -8.77
N SER A 397 11.05 -26.85 -8.45
CA SER A 397 10.68 -25.68 -9.25
C SER A 397 10.57 -24.46 -8.32
N GLY A 398 10.87 -23.27 -8.85
CA GLY A 398 10.77 -22.03 -8.09
C GLY A 398 11.86 -21.88 -7.00
N ARG A 399 12.99 -22.55 -7.12
CA ARG A 399 14.13 -22.36 -6.20
C ARG A 399 14.79 -21.02 -6.45
N SER A 400 15.31 -20.42 -5.40
CA SER A 400 16.17 -19.24 -5.49
C SER A 400 17.60 -19.54 -5.04
N ASN A 401 18.56 -18.76 -5.55
CA ASN A 401 19.92 -18.74 -5.02
C ASN A 401 20.04 -17.78 -3.82
N GLU A 402 21.26 -17.66 -3.26
CA GLU A 402 21.54 -16.78 -2.11
C GLU A 402 21.25 -15.29 -2.36
N GLN A 403 21.20 -14.86 -3.61
CA GLN A 403 20.84 -13.51 -4.00
C GLN A 403 19.33 -13.32 -4.29
N GLY A 404 18.52 -14.36 -4.06
CA GLY A 404 17.07 -14.33 -4.31
C GLY A 404 16.68 -14.43 -5.80
N VAL A 405 17.63 -14.78 -6.69
CA VAL A 405 17.38 -15.00 -8.12
C VAL A 405 16.78 -16.39 -8.31
N LEU A 406 15.66 -16.50 -9.00
CA LEU A 406 15.04 -17.78 -9.32
C LEU A 406 15.89 -18.54 -10.36
N ILE A 407 16.10 -19.82 -10.10
CA ILE A 407 17.03 -20.68 -10.86
C ILE A 407 16.37 -21.98 -11.32
N ASP A 408 16.87 -22.53 -12.42
CA ASP A 408 16.53 -23.86 -12.93
C ASP A 408 17.29 -24.98 -12.20
N ALA A 409 17.18 -26.22 -12.72
CA ALA A 409 17.84 -27.38 -12.15
C ALA A 409 19.38 -27.29 -12.18
N GLU A 410 19.94 -26.61 -13.16
CA GLU A 410 21.39 -26.38 -13.35
C GLU A 410 21.91 -25.16 -12.60
N GLY A 411 21.06 -24.43 -11.88
CA GLY A 411 21.42 -23.21 -11.15
C GLY A 411 21.52 -21.97 -12.03
N LYS A 412 20.97 -21.99 -13.26
CA LYS A 412 20.93 -20.84 -14.14
C LYS A 412 19.69 -19.99 -13.84
N PRO A 413 19.79 -18.66 -13.93
CA PRO A 413 18.64 -17.79 -13.78
C PRO A 413 17.49 -18.15 -14.74
N LEU A 414 16.26 -18.15 -14.23
CA LEU A 414 15.07 -18.33 -15.06
C LEU A 414 14.87 -17.18 -16.06
N ALA A 415 14.14 -17.45 -17.12
CA ALA A 415 13.76 -16.42 -18.08
C ALA A 415 12.96 -15.30 -17.39
N GLY A 416 13.44 -14.06 -17.57
CA GLY A 416 12.82 -12.87 -16.99
C GLY A 416 13.41 -12.38 -15.67
N GLU A 417 14.34 -13.12 -15.06
CA GLU A 417 15.01 -12.66 -13.83
C GLU A 417 15.89 -11.42 -14.08
N PHE A 418 16.42 -11.27 -15.27
CA PHE A 418 17.20 -10.09 -15.66
C PHE A 418 16.63 -9.43 -16.91
N TRP A 419 16.53 -8.11 -16.88
CA TRP A 419 16.11 -7.29 -18.03
C TRP A 419 17.29 -6.62 -18.75
N TRP A 420 18.48 -6.73 -18.19
CA TRP A 420 19.72 -6.18 -18.69
C TRP A 420 20.83 -7.22 -18.64
N LYS A 421 21.78 -7.10 -19.54
CA LYS A 421 23.05 -7.83 -19.42
C LYS A 421 23.73 -7.45 -18.11
N GLN A 422 24.57 -8.35 -17.59
CA GLN A 422 25.27 -8.17 -16.32
C GLN A 422 26.14 -6.90 -16.26
N ASP A 423 26.69 -6.49 -17.41
CA ASP A 423 27.49 -5.27 -17.59
C ASP A 423 26.64 -4.01 -17.86
N CYS A 424 25.32 -4.13 -17.80
CA CYS A 424 24.36 -3.07 -18.12
C CYS A 424 24.50 -2.47 -19.54
N SER A 425 25.23 -3.12 -20.45
CA SER A 425 25.53 -2.59 -21.80
C SER A 425 24.32 -2.62 -22.74
N ALA A 426 23.40 -3.57 -22.54
CA ALA A 426 22.22 -3.73 -23.37
C ALA A 426 21.05 -4.36 -22.60
N ARG A 427 19.84 -4.01 -23.03
CA ARG A 427 18.64 -4.71 -22.57
C ARG A 427 18.56 -6.11 -23.19
N LEU A 428 18.06 -7.03 -22.40
CA LEU A 428 17.66 -8.35 -22.87
C LEU A 428 16.26 -8.27 -23.51
N PRO A 429 15.88 -9.23 -24.36
CA PRO A 429 14.50 -9.38 -24.82
C PRO A 429 13.56 -9.51 -23.62
N ASN A 430 12.34 -8.99 -23.76
CA ASN A 430 11.32 -9.20 -22.73
C ASN A 430 11.07 -10.70 -22.57
N ALA A 431 11.15 -11.16 -21.34
CA ALA A 431 10.81 -12.52 -20.94
C ALA A 431 10.23 -12.49 -19.53
N TRP A 432 9.34 -13.40 -19.23
CA TRP A 432 8.78 -13.63 -17.89
C TRP A 432 8.20 -15.03 -17.77
N GLN A 433 8.02 -15.50 -16.56
CA GLN A 433 7.24 -16.69 -16.29
C GLN A 433 5.75 -16.35 -16.45
N PRO A 434 4.97 -17.08 -17.27
CA PRO A 434 3.54 -16.85 -17.38
C PRO A 434 2.82 -17.22 -16.08
N HIS A 435 1.49 -17.08 -16.05
CA HIS A 435 0.69 -17.73 -15.04
C HIS A 435 0.48 -19.19 -15.44
N PHE A 436 0.77 -20.12 -14.52
CA PHE A 436 0.67 -21.56 -14.77
C PHE A 436 -0.51 -22.15 -14.00
N GLU A 437 -1.32 -22.96 -14.69
CA GLU A 437 -2.25 -23.91 -14.06
C GLU A 437 -1.56 -25.26 -13.83
N GLU A 438 -0.53 -25.59 -14.64
CA GLU A 438 0.24 -26.83 -14.54
C GLU A 438 1.75 -26.56 -14.73
N ILE A 439 2.57 -27.14 -13.85
CA ILE A 439 4.03 -27.13 -13.91
C ILE A 439 4.55 -28.55 -14.08
N THR A 440 5.36 -28.74 -15.12
CA THR A 440 5.93 -30.05 -15.49
C THR A 440 7.44 -30.04 -15.60
N ARG A 441 8.07 -28.87 -15.56
CA ARG A 441 9.52 -28.70 -15.73
C ARG A 441 10.08 -27.82 -14.63
N GLN A 442 11.36 -28.03 -14.30
CA GLN A 442 12.06 -27.31 -13.22
C GLN A 442 12.41 -25.86 -13.58
N ASP A 443 12.34 -25.49 -14.87
CA ASP A 443 12.53 -24.12 -15.36
C ASP A 443 11.23 -23.29 -15.43
N GLN A 444 10.13 -23.87 -14.98
CA GLN A 444 8.83 -23.21 -14.79
C GLN A 444 8.67 -22.85 -13.32
N ALA A 445 8.28 -21.62 -13.01
CA ALA A 445 8.00 -21.18 -11.66
C ALA A 445 6.71 -20.35 -11.62
N GLN A 446 5.79 -20.68 -10.71
CA GLN A 446 4.63 -19.82 -10.46
C GLN A 446 5.06 -18.60 -9.66
N ILE A 447 4.96 -17.43 -10.30
CA ILE A 447 5.31 -16.14 -9.72
C ILE A 447 4.08 -15.24 -9.78
N TYR A 448 3.61 -14.77 -8.65
CA TYR A 448 2.53 -13.80 -8.51
C TYR A 448 3.12 -12.40 -8.51
N GLN A 449 2.81 -11.63 -9.55
CA GLN A 449 3.37 -10.29 -9.76
C GLN A 449 2.57 -9.49 -10.77
N GLU A 450 2.72 -8.18 -10.73
CA GLU A 450 2.35 -7.29 -11.82
C GLU A 450 3.59 -6.97 -12.65
N LEU A 451 3.48 -7.06 -13.96
CA LEU A 451 4.51 -6.59 -14.91
C LEU A 451 3.94 -5.46 -15.75
N ILE A 452 4.70 -4.38 -15.86
CA ILE A 452 4.33 -3.21 -16.65
C ILE A 452 5.33 -2.95 -17.76
N THR A 453 4.85 -2.37 -18.85
CA THR A 453 5.68 -1.96 -19.99
C THR A 453 5.62 -0.45 -20.21
N ASN A 454 6.71 0.11 -20.71
CA ASN A 454 6.79 1.50 -21.12
C ASN A 454 6.19 1.72 -22.54
N ALA A 455 6.18 2.96 -23.05
CA ALA A 455 5.66 3.31 -24.38
C ALA A 455 6.38 2.61 -25.56
N GLN A 456 7.52 1.95 -25.33
CA GLN A 456 8.24 1.13 -26.31
C GLN A 456 7.97 -0.37 -26.14
N GLY A 457 7.01 -0.74 -25.30
CA GLY A 457 6.69 -2.14 -24.99
C GLY A 457 7.75 -2.86 -24.17
N GLN A 458 8.70 -2.16 -23.57
CA GLN A 458 9.76 -2.76 -22.76
C GLN A 458 9.32 -2.85 -21.30
N LEU A 459 9.63 -3.96 -20.63
CA LEU A 459 9.40 -4.12 -19.19
C LEU A 459 10.06 -2.99 -18.39
N THR A 460 9.38 -2.47 -17.38
CA THR A 460 9.87 -1.38 -16.55
C THR A 460 9.31 -1.49 -15.13
N THR A 461 10.03 -0.94 -14.15
CA THR A 461 9.53 -0.70 -12.81
C THR A 461 9.10 0.76 -12.59
N SER A 462 9.19 1.59 -13.65
CA SER A 462 8.80 2.99 -13.57
C SER A 462 7.30 3.15 -13.67
N PHE A 463 6.63 3.41 -12.58
CA PHE A 463 5.19 3.71 -12.54
C PHE A 463 4.82 5.02 -13.27
N LEU A 464 5.78 5.86 -13.63
CA LEU A 464 5.57 7.02 -14.51
C LEU A 464 5.60 6.65 -16.00
N SER A 465 5.66 5.37 -16.32
CA SER A 465 5.76 4.82 -17.68
C SER A 465 4.82 3.65 -17.90
N ILE A 466 3.68 3.58 -17.19
CA ILE A 466 2.71 2.47 -17.28
C ILE A 466 1.92 2.58 -18.60
N ASN A 467 2.33 1.83 -19.62
CA ASN A 467 1.66 1.79 -20.92
C ASN A 467 0.97 0.48 -21.23
N GLY A 468 1.31 -0.59 -20.55
CA GLY A 468 0.68 -1.89 -20.69
C GLY A 468 1.00 -2.79 -19.51
N HIS A 469 0.17 -3.79 -19.32
CA HIS A 469 0.27 -4.81 -18.29
C HIS A 469 0.32 -6.18 -18.98
N PRO A 470 1.51 -6.69 -19.38
CA PRO A 470 1.60 -8.00 -20.02
C PRO A 470 1.24 -9.15 -19.08
N LYS A 471 1.30 -8.93 -17.77
CA LYS A 471 0.92 -9.89 -16.73
C LYS A 471 0.46 -9.15 -15.48
N ASP A 472 -0.67 -9.53 -14.93
CA ASP A 472 -1.07 -9.27 -13.56
C ASP A 472 -1.84 -10.50 -13.03
N ASN A 473 -1.10 -11.39 -12.38
CA ASN A 473 -1.62 -12.60 -11.76
C ASN A 473 -1.48 -12.56 -10.23
N ARG A 474 -1.46 -11.37 -9.64
CA ARG A 474 -1.50 -11.24 -8.18
C ARG A 474 -2.77 -11.91 -7.66
N LEU A 475 -2.63 -12.71 -6.59
CA LEU A 475 -3.76 -13.43 -6.00
C LEU A 475 -4.88 -12.47 -5.63
N GLN A 476 -6.10 -12.72 -6.07
CA GLN A 476 -7.26 -11.90 -5.77
C GLN A 476 -7.73 -12.12 -4.32
N PRO A 477 -8.35 -11.12 -3.67
CA PRO A 477 -9.03 -11.34 -2.39
C PRO A 477 -10.32 -12.16 -2.59
N HIS A 478 -10.78 -12.82 -1.54
CA HIS A 478 -12.05 -13.56 -1.55
C HIS A 478 -13.23 -12.67 -1.96
N GLY A 479 -14.12 -13.23 -2.77
CA GLY A 479 -15.31 -12.55 -3.27
C GLY A 479 -14.99 -11.35 -4.17
N PHE A 480 -13.88 -11.44 -4.93
CA PHE A 480 -13.55 -10.42 -5.91
C PHE A 480 -14.63 -10.33 -6.98
N LEU A 481 -15.17 -9.14 -7.18
CA LEU A 481 -16.39 -8.92 -7.95
C LEU A 481 -16.16 -8.95 -9.46
N PRO A 482 -17.18 -9.33 -10.25
CA PRO A 482 -17.20 -9.17 -11.70
C PRO A 482 -17.00 -7.72 -12.12
N GLU A 483 -16.47 -7.51 -13.32
CA GLU A 483 -16.13 -6.17 -13.85
C GLU A 483 -17.30 -5.17 -13.81
N ALA A 484 -18.50 -5.60 -14.20
CA ALA A 484 -19.67 -4.73 -14.21
C ALA A 484 -20.01 -4.19 -12.79
N GLU A 485 -19.88 -5.01 -11.77
CA GLU A 485 -20.11 -4.60 -10.38
C GLU A 485 -18.99 -3.69 -9.89
N ARG A 486 -17.73 -3.97 -10.25
CA ARG A 486 -16.60 -3.10 -9.93
C ARG A 486 -16.76 -1.71 -10.55
N ILE A 487 -17.23 -1.61 -11.81
CA ILE A 487 -17.50 -0.34 -12.48
C ILE A 487 -18.61 0.43 -11.74
N ALA A 488 -19.67 -0.25 -11.30
CA ALA A 488 -20.73 0.41 -10.53
C ALA A 488 -20.22 0.97 -9.19
N ILE A 489 -19.36 0.22 -8.49
CA ILE A 489 -18.73 0.67 -7.26
C ILE A 489 -17.76 1.82 -7.53
N ALA A 490 -16.93 1.74 -8.57
CA ALA A 490 -16.02 2.80 -8.97
C ALA A 490 -16.78 4.12 -9.21
N ALA A 491 -17.90 4.05 -9.92
CA ALA A 491 -18.77 5.21 -10.16
C ALA A 491 -19.37 5.78 -8.86
N ALA A 492 -19.77 4.94 -7.93
CA ALA A 492 -20.28 5.36 -6.61
C ALA A 492 -19.17 6.00 -5.75
N LEU A 493 -17.93 5.55 -5.87
CA LEU A 493 -16.75 6.15 -5.21
C LEU A 493 -16.32 7.47 -5.87
N GLY A 494 -16.85 7.77 -7.06
CA GLY A 494 -16.60 9.02 -7.79
C GLY A 494 -15.65 8.89 -8.98
N ASP A 495 -15.19 7.69 -9.33
CA ASP A 495 -14.47 7.41 -10.59
C ASP A 495 -15.47 7.05 -11.68
N ARG A 496 -15.83 8.06 -12.47
CA ARG A 496 -16.72 7.91 -13.64
C ARG A 496 -15.94 7.88 -14.96
N THR A 497 -14.67 7.58 -14.91
CA THR A 497 -13.83 7.43 -16.11
C THR A 497 -14.45 6.40 -17.05
N PRO A 498 -14.68 6.74 -18.32
CA PRO A 498 -15.28 5.78 -19.25
C PRO A 498 -14.40 4.55 -19.44
N VAL A 499 -15.01 3.38 -19.42
CA VAL A 499 -14.39 2.14 -19.84
C VAL A 499 -14.54 2.04 -21.36
N ILE A 500 -13.44 2.17 -22.09
CA ILE A 500 -13.45 2.14 -23.56
C ILE A 500 -13.03 0.74 -24.01
N PRO A 501 -13.94 -0.06 -24.58
CA PRO A 501 -13.59 -1.36 -25.14
C PRO A 501 -12.76 -1.22 -26.41
N GLY A 502 -11.76 -2.08 -26.58
CA GLY A 502 -11.00 -2.19 -27.83
C GLY A 502 -9.62 -1.51 -27.82
N PRO A 503 -8.94 -1.46 -28.97
CA PRO A 503 -7.61 -0.90 -29.08
C PRO A 503 -7.65 0.63 -28.94
N GLY A 504 -7.37 1.11 -27.77
CA GLY A 504 -7.26 2.53 -27.45
C GLY A 504 -6.49 2.71 -26.16
N PHE A 505 -5.83 3.85 -26.03
CA PHE A 505 -5.19 4.22 -24.78
C PHE A 505 -5.93 5.45 -24.23
N PRO A 506 -6.94 5.26 -23.39
CA PRO A 506 -7.73 6.37 -22.86
C PRO A 506 -6.84 7.33 -22.05
N MET A 507 -7.25 8.59 -21.95
CA MET A 507 -6.50 9.58 -21.15
C MET A 507 -6.37 9.14 -19.69
N ASP A 508 -7.46 8.66 -19.11
CA ASP A 508 -7.47 8.17 -17.73
C ASP A 508 -7.96 6.72 -17.68
N GLN A 509 -7.46 5.94 -16.74
CA GLN A 509 -7.88 4.57 -16.50
C GLN A 509 -8.92 4.52 -15.39
N ASN A 510 -10.01 3.80 -15.60
CA ASN A 510 -10.98 3.52 -14.54
C ASN A 510 -10.39 2.54 -13.51
N MET A 511 -10.61 2.79 -12.21
CA MET A 511 -10.05 1.95 -11.14
C MET A 511 -10.55 0.49 -11.21
N ALA A 512 -11.77 0.25 -11.72
CA ALA A 512 -12.33 -1.09 -11.87
C ALA A 512 -11.55 -1.93 -12.88
N ILE A 513 -10.97 -1.29 -13.89
CA ILE A 513 -10.14 -1.92 -14.92
C ILE A 513 -8.70 -2.08 -14.44
N ALA A 514 -8.18 -1.11 -13.70
CA ALA A 514 -6.82 -1.15 -13.17
C ALA A 514 -6.54 -2.37 -12.26
N VAL A 515 -7.58 -2.94 -11.69
CA VAL A 515 -7.50 -4.15 -10.84
C VAL A 515 -7.95 -5.43 -11.56
N SER A 516 -8.08 -5.43 -12.88
CA SER A 516 -8.38 -6.66 -13.63
C SER A 516 -7.15 -7.56 -13.70
N PRO A 517 -7.29 -8.89 -13.67
CA PRO A 517 -6.18 -9.79 -13.96
C PRO A 517 -5.78 -9.65 -15.44
N GLU A 518 -4.49 -9.81 -15.73
CA GLU A 518 -3.93 -9.66 -17.06
C GLU A 518 -3.08 -10.88 -17.48
N GLY A 519 -2.91 -11.07 -18.77
CA GLY A 519 -2.20 -12.22 -19.32
C GLY A 519 -3.03 -13.52 -19.21
N GLU A 520 -2.37 -14.61 -18.86
CA GLU A 520 -2.99 -15.94 -18.74
C GLU A 520 -4.00 -15.98 -17.57
N ALA A 521 -3.71 -15.30 -16.47
CA ALA A 521 -4.59 -15.25 -15.29
C ALA A 521 -5.98 -14.68 -15.61
N ALA A 522 -6.11 -13.81 -16.61
CA ALA A 522 -7.42 -13.31 -17.04
C ALA A 522 -8.37 -14.40 -17.58
N ARG A 523 -7.84 -15.57 -17.92
CA ARG A 523 -8.60 -16.72 -18.44
C ARG A 523 -8.73 -17.86 -17.43
N ASP A 524 -8.00 -17.78 -16.33
CA ASP A 524 -8.04 -18.80 -15.29
C ASP A 524 -9.41 -18.80 -14.57
N PRO A 525 -10.09 -19.95 -14.46
CA PRO A 525 -11.36 -20.06 -13.75
C PRO A 525 -11.30 -19.63 -12.29
N ASP A 526 -10.17 -19.83 -11.60
CA ASP A 526 -10.00 -19.45 -10.21
C ASP A 526 -9.96 -17.91 -10.04
N TYR A 527 -9.47 -17.20 -11.05
CA TYR A 527 -9.52 -15.72 -11.09
C TYR A 527 -10.88 -15.18 -11.55
N GLN A 528 -11.58 -15.91 -12.43
CA GLN A 528 -12.89 -15.47 -12.94
C GLN A 528 -14.02 -15.64 -11.92
N ASN A 529 -13.92 -16.64 -11.04
CA ASN A 529 -14.97 -16.95 -10.05
C ASN A 529 -14.84 -16.13 -8.76
N GLY A 530 -13.76 -15.36 -8.59
CA GLY A 530 -13.52 -14.54 -7.41
C GLY A 530 -13.32 -15.35 -6.13
N SER A 531 -12.83 -16.58 -6.22
CA SER A 531 -12.66 -17.48 -5.07
C SER A 531 -11.65 -16.98 -4.04
N GLY A 532 -10.72 -16.12 -4.45
CA GLY A 532 -9.54 -15.73 -3.64
C GLY A 532 -8.48 -16.84 -3.59
N LYS A 533 -8.60 -17.86 -4.42
CA LYS A 533 -7.74 -19.05 -4.45
C LYS A 533 -7.12 -19.21 -5.82
N ASP A 534 -6.02 -19.98 -5.88
CA ASP A 534 -5.39 -20.45 -7.10
C ASP A 534 -4.98 -21.91 -6.94
N ARG A 535 -5.27 -22.75 -7.95
CA ARG A 535 -4.91 -24.16 -7.99
C ARG A 535 -3.79 -24.40 -8.96
N LEU A 536 -2.66 -24.78 -8.43
CA LEU A 536 -1.47 -25.09 -9.20
C LEU A 536 -1.21 -26.60 -9.18
N ARG A 537 -1.15 -27.24 -10.34
CA ARG A 537 -0.85 -28.66 -10.47
C ARG A 537 0.60 -28.87 -10.87
N TYR A 538 1.30 -29.70 -10.11
CA TYR A 538 2.63 -30.20 -10.45
C TYR A 538 2.54 -31.64 -10.98
N VAL A 539 3.19 -31.92 -12.13
CA VAL A 539 3.26 -33.27 -12.71
C VAL A 539 4.71 -33.61 -12.97
N VAL A 540 5.29 -34.40 -12.07
CA VAL A 540 6.70 -34.80 -12.10
C VAL A 540 6.84 -36.22 -12.60
N LYS A 541 7.39 -36.39 -13.81
CA LYS A 541 7.60 -37.68 -14.46
C LYS A 541 9.04 -38.15 -14.35
N GLY A 542 9.23 -39.47 -14.49
CA GLY A 542 10.57 -40.08 -14.60
C GLY A 542 11.33 -40.11 -13.25
N LEU A 543 10.62 -40.09 -12.14
CA LEU A 543 11.23 -40.34 -10.84
C LEU A 543 11.65 -41.82 -10.77
N THR A 544 12.83 -42.07 -10.23
CA THR A 544 13.37 -43.45 -10.12
C THR A 544 12.74 -44.22 -8.98
N GLU A 545 12.14 -43.53 -8.01
CA GLU A 545 11.50 -44.12 -6.84
C GLU A 545 10.35 -43.22 -6.33
N LYS A 546 9.50 -43.78 -5.46
CA LYS A 546 8.46 -43.02 -4.78
C LYS A 546 9.10 -41.96 -3.87
N PRO A 547 8.73 -40.69 -3.98
CA PRO A 547 9.21 -39.63 -3.07
C PRO A 547 8.90 -39.94 -1.61
N ALA A 548 9.83 -39.62 -0.73
CA ALA A 548 9.62 -39.71 0.71
C ALA A 548 8.87 -38.49 1.27
N ARG A 549 9.11 -37.32 0.68
CA ARG A 549 8.46 -36.06 1.08
C ARG A 549 8.27 -35.13 -0.12
N VAL A 550 7.18 -34.38 -0.09
CA VAL A 550 6.89 -33.28 -1.02
C VAL A 550 6.60 -32.04 -0.19
N THR A 551 7.14 -30.91 -0.60
CA THR A 551 6.93 -29.60 0.09
C THR A 551 6.54 -28.52 -0.90
N ALA A 552 5.72 -27.59 -0.44
CA ALA A 552 5.41 -26.35 -1.13
C ALA A 552 5.53 -25.18 -0.14
N GLN A 553 6.21 -24.11 -0.54
CA GLN A 553 6.41 -22.92 0.27
C GLN A 553 6.19 -21.69 -0.59
N MET A 554 5.59 -20.64 0.01
CA MET A 554 5.45 -19.33 -0.62
C MET A 554 6.55 -18.41 -0.10
N TYR A 555 7.25 -17.76 -1.02
CA TYR A 555 8.24 -16.73 -0.73
C TYR A 555 7.76 -15.38 -1.26
N TYR A 556 8.10 -14.32 -0.54
CA TYR A 556 7.82 -12.95 -0.92
C TYR A 556 9.12 -12.17 -1.12
N GLN A 557 9.14 -11.34 -2.18
CA GLN A 557 10.25 -10.45 -2.51
C GLN A 557 9.72 -9.03 -2.79
N ALA A 558 10.41 -8.02 -2.23
CA ALA A 558 10.11 -6.60 -2.41
C ALA A 558 11.30 -5.85 -3.00
#